data_6b2871b397b7e61525ab7fe63e9102e2
#
_entry.id   6b2871b397b7e61525ab7fe63e9102e2
#
_cell.length_a   1.000
_cell.length_b   1.000
_cell.length_c   1.000
_cell.angle_alpha   90.00
_cell.angle_beta   90.00
_cell.angle_gamma   90.00
#
_symmetry.space_group_name_H-M   'P 1'
#
loop_
_entity.id
_entity.type
_entity.pdbx_description
1 polymer ?
#
loop_
_entity_poly.entity_id
_entity_poly.type
_entity_poly.pdbx_seq_one_letter_code
_entity_poly.pdbx_strand_id
1 'polypeptide(L)'
;MAILLRDLYKETKSTYGLDLIAGEEGLDHLMNWVYISEDPGTLEFLHGGELIITTGVLCGNEYWLYNFIKGLIEHKTCGLIINIGGHLNRSDISDRIRMLCDRKHYPLFLMPWETRIFDITHDYYNRIFDDTQTSQAISTALSRVILHPNDKALMEISQPVLYEHGFQVDAQYHLVYISDLRDTASMKPTAAQTNTSIQQSEHSTISSGYANTAGSFLQNLLTRLVRIYNLPYTFVNGTDYTLLISPARSNERLEQELTRLLYYMGESAGTTSMYIGISAPTKDLIGLSQAFLQGRCAALMAQKKNSSLFFFDDMGFYKLLLSVSDMDVLREYVNDTLGSIITYDEQHHTNYLETLYQYLLCDGSIQKIAGALFCHRNTVNYRVRILREDLHLALDDPSTRFELMTAFQVHSYLDLFS
;
A
#
# COMPACT_ATOMS: atom_id res chain seq x y z
N MET A 1 -2.55 -15.59 3.17
CA MET A 1 -1.25 -14.96 2.87
C MET A 1 -0.25 -16.04 2.50
N ALA A 2 1.00 -15.67 2.25
CA ALA A 2 2.00 -16.60 1.75
C ALA A 2 3.17 -16.68 2.73
N ILE A 3 3.78 -17.85 2.86
CA ILE A 3 4.94 -18.10 3.75
C ILE A 3 6.22 -18.00 2.94
N LEU A 4 7.30 -17.44 3.52
CA LEU A 4 8.63 -17.50 2.90
C LEU A 4 9.12 -18.95 2.86
N LEU A 5 9.57 -19.38 1.69
CA LEU A 5 10.09 -20.73 1.50
C LEU A 5 11.32 -21.00 2.37
N ARG A 6 12.13 -19.97 2.66
CA ARG A 6 13.28 -20.02 3.56
C ARG A 6 12.91 -20.43 4.97
N ASP A 7 11.86 -19.82 5.54
CA ASP A 7 11.43 -20.10 6.90
C ASP A 7 10.89 -21.51 6.99
N LEU A 8 10.04 -21.87 6.03
CA LEU A 8 9.49 -23.22 5.95
C LEU A 8 10.60 -24.29 5.82
N TYR A 9 11.57 -24.09 4.91
CA TYR A 9 12.70 -25.01 4.75
C TYR A 9 13.52 -25.11 6.03
N LYS A 10 13.84 -24.00 6.67
CA LYS A 10 14.61 -23.97 7.92
C LYS A 10 13.95 -24.79 9.04
N GLU A 11 12.65 -24.71 9.15
CA GLU A 11 11.88 -25.40 10.21
C GLU A 11 11.65 -26.87 9.90
N THR A 12 11.52 -27.25 8.63
CA THR A 12 11.04 -28.59 8.25
C THR A 12 12.07 -29.47 7.59
N LYS A 13 13.26 -28.92 7.23
CA LYS A 13 14.31 -29.70 6.54
C LYS A 13 14.71 -31.00 7.27
N SER A 14 14.82 -30.94 8.58
CA SER A 14 15.20 -32.13 9.39
C SER A 14 14.05 -33.12 9.53
N THR A 15 12.81 -32.63 9.59
CA THR A 15 11.60 -33.45 9.74
C THR A 15 11.34 -34.28 8.48
N TYR A 16 11.50 -33.68 7.32
CA TYR A 16 11.21 -34.32 6.02
C TYR A 16 12.44 -34.71 5.24
N GLY A 17 13.66 -34.56 5.81
CA GLY A 17 14.90 -34.90 5.16
C GLY A 17 15.17 -34.09 3.87
N LEU A 18 14.72 -32.82 3.84
CA LEU A 18 14.88 -31.98 2.65
C LEU A 18 16.34 -31.56 2.47
N ASP A 19 16.85 -31.75 1.26
CA ASP A 19 18.18 -31.33 0.82
C ASP A 19 18.05 -30.32 -0.33
N LEU A 20 18.43 -29.07 -0.10
CA LEU A 20 18.48 -28.04 -1.13
C LEU A 20 19.73 -28.25 -1.99
N ILE A 21 19.56 -28.53 -3.26
CA ILE A 21 20.65 -28.87 -4.17
C ILE A 21 20.96 -27.80 -5.22
N ALA A 22 20.07 -26.81 -5.40
CA ALA A 22 20.26 -25.68 -6.30
C ALA A 22 19.25 -24.57 -5.99
N GLY A 23 19.52 -23.34 -6.48
CA GLY A 23 18.60 -22.22 -6.43
C GLY A 23 18.46 -21.58 -5.05
N GLU A 24 19.48 -21.55 -4.21
CA GLU A 24 19.45 -21.02 -2.83
C GLU A 24 18.95 -19.57 -2.77
N GLU A 25 19.31 -18.72 -3.73
CA GLU A 25 18.87 -17.33 -3.79
C GLU A 25 17.35 -17.18 -3.98
N GLY A 26 16.66 -18.22 -4.44
CA GLY A 26 15.20 -18.26 -4.57
C GLY A 26 14.46 -18.63 -3.29
N LEU A 27 15.14 -18.89 -2.18
CA LEU A 27 14.47 -19.20 -0.90
C LEU A 27 13.61 -18.06 -0.36
N ASP A 28 13.78 -16.85 -0.88
CA ASP A 28 12.94 -15.69 -0.55
C ASP A 28 11.64 -15.62 -1.38
N HIS A 29 11.33 -16.65 -2.16
CA HIS A 29 10.02 -16.76 -2.79
C HIS A 29 8.93 -16.99 -1.74
N LEU A 30 7.77 -16.39 -1.99
CA LEU A 30 6.55 -16.66 -1.22
C LEU A 30 5.87 -17.91 -1.74
N MET A 31 5.55 -18.82 -0.83
CA MET A 31 4.76 -20.02 -1.11
C MET A 31 3.30 -19.77 -0.73
N ASN A 32 2.42 -19.88 -1.71
CA ASN A 32 0.97 -19.70 -1.53
C ASN A 32 0.25 -21.04 -1.35
N TRP A 33 0.79 -22.10 -1.93
CA TRP A 33 0.16 -23.40 -2.00
C TRP A 33 1.19 -24.51 -2.22
N VAL A 34 0.82 -25.76 -1.91
CA VAL A 34 1.57 -26.96 -2.28
C VAL A 34 0.79 -27.73 -3.32
N TYR A 35 1.42 -28.12 -4.41
CA TYR A 35 0.77 -28.84 -5.49
C TYR A 35 1.60 -30.05 -5.91
N ILE A 36 0.94 -31.20 -6.09
CA ILE A 36 1.58 -32.42 -6.60
C ILE A 36 1.38 -32.46 -8.11
N SER A 37 2.46 -32.51 -8.86
CA SER A 37 2.42 -32.57 -10.31
C SER A 37 3.41 -33.59 -10.84
N GLU A 38 2.92 -34.48 -11.68
CA GLU A 38 3.73 -35.50 -12.34
C GLU A 38 3.80 -35.27 -13.87
N ASP A 39 2.94 -34.41 -14.41
CA ASP A 39 2.78 -34.21 -15.86
C ASP A 39 2.96 -32.74 -16.25
N PRO A 40 3.85 -32.43 -17.25
CA PRO A 40 3.92 -31.09 -17.84
C PRO A 40 2.58 -30.53 -18.35
N GLY A 41 1.62 -31.36 -18.72
CA GLY A 41 0.28 -30.94 -19.12
C GLY A 41 -0.51 -30.26 -18.00
N THR A 42 -0.10 -30.41 -16.74
CA THR A 42 -0.75 -29.75 -15.59
C THR A 42 -0.27 -28.32 -15.37
N LEU A 43 0.79 -27.87 -16.07
CA LEU A 43 1.38 -26.54 -15.91
C LEU A 43 0.38 -25.40 -16.22
N GLU A 44 -0.56 -25.62 -17.12
CA GLU A 44 -1.59 -24.63 -17.49
C GLU A 44 -2.56 -24.31 -16.34
N PHE A 45 -2.63 -25.15 -15.30
CA PHE A 45 -3.48 -24.95 -14.13
C PHE A 45 -2.76 -24.21 -12.99
N LEU A 46 -1.46 -23.89 -13.14
CA LEU A 46 -0.69 -23.19 -12.12
C LEU A 46 -0.92 -21.67 -12.19
N HIS A 47 -1.04 -21.06 -11.03
CA HIS A 47 -1.31 -19.63 -10.88
C HIS A 47 -0.08 -18.80 -10.49
N GLY A 48 1.03 -19.50 -10.10
CA GLY A 48 2.25 -18.92 -9.58
C GLY A 48 2.31 -18.90 -8.04
N GLY A 49 3.53 -19.12 -7.51
CA GLY A 49 3.76 -19.20 -6.07
C GLY A 49 3.49 -20.57 -5.45
N GLU A 50 3.17 -21.59 -6.24
CA GLU A 50 3.04 -22.96 -5.74
C GLU A 50 4.42 -23.59 -5.49
N LEU A 51 4.55 -24.36 -4.41
CA LEU A 51 5.64 -25.31 -4.22
C LEU A 51 5.22 -26.65 -4.83
N ILE A 52 5.93 -27.08 -5.84
CA ILE A 52 5.59 -28.31 -6.56
C ILE A 52 6.31 -29.51 -5.90
N ILE A 53 5.60 -30.62 -5.78
CA ILE A 53 6.17 -31.92 -5.38
C ILE A 53 5.96 -32.90 -6.54
N THR A 54 7.00 -33.63 -6.89
CA THR A 54 6.93 -34.69 -7.90
C THR A 54 7.68 -35.95 -7.44
N THR A 55 7.18 -37.12 -7.84
CA THR A 55 7.89 -38.40 -7.69
C THR A 55 8.73 -38.75 -8.91
N GLY A 56 8.47 -38.02 -10.02
CA GLY A 56 9.11 -38.27 -11.29
C GLY A 56 8.64 -39.55 -11.97
N VAL A 57 7.45 -40.07 -11.62
CA VAL A 57 6.90 -41.33 -12.19
C VAL A 57 6.79 -41.29 -13.72
N LEU A 58 6.54 -40.10 -14.29
CA LEU A 58 6.47 -39.87 -15.73
C LEU A 58 7.82 -39.42 -16.35
N CYS A 59 8.88 -39.36 -15.54
CA CYS A 59 10.18 -38.94 -16.02
C CYS A 59 10.83 -40.00 -16.87
N GLY A 60 10.78 -39.86 -18.19
CA GLY A 60 11.39 -40.80 -19.11
C GLY A 60 12.89 -40.60 -19.34
N ASN A 61 13.38 -39.37 -19.13
CA ASN A 61 14.79 -39.00 -19.32
C ASN A 61 15.11 -37.61 -18.76
N GLU A 62 16.39 -37.24 -18.75
CA GLU A 62 16.88 -35.92 -18.31
C GLU A 62 16.23 -34.74 -19.06
N TYR A 63 15.97 -34.91 -20.37
CA TYR A 63 15.38 -33.87 -21.19
C TYR A 63 13.93 -33.53 -20.73
N TRP A 64 13.19 -34.54 -20.33
CA TRP A 64 11.85 -34.39 -19.76
C TRP A 64 11.93 -33.55 -18.46
N LEU A 65 12.82 -33.94 -17.52
CA LEU A 65 12.94 -33.25 -16.24
C LEU A 65 13.40 -31.79 -16.41
N TYR A 66 14.35 -31.57 -17.33
CA TYR A 66 14.79 -30.21 -17.66
C TYR A 66 13.67 -29.33 -18.19
N ASN A 67 12.84 -29.84 -19.13
CA ASN A 67 11.72 -29.08 -19.69
C ASN A 67 10.60 -28.87 -18.67
N PHE A 68 10.35 -29.88 -17.82
CA PHE A 68 9.38 -29.73 -16.72
C PHE A 68 9.77 -28.60 -15.77
N ILE A 69 11.01 -28.58 -15.29
CA ILE A 69 11.53 -27.52 -14.42
C ILE A 69 11.49 -26.17 -15.13
N LYS A 70 11.86 -26.11 -16.41
CA LYS A 70 11.78 -24.88 -17.20
C LYS A 70 10.34 -24.36 -17.27
N GLY A 71 9.37 -25.21 -17.51
CA GLY A 71 7.95 -24.87 -17.51
C GLY A 71 7.47 -24.37 -16.15
N LEU A 72 7.87 -25.01 -15.04
CA LEU A 72 7.56 -24.55 -13.68
C LEU A 72 8.11 -23.14 -13.41
N ILE A 73 9.32 -22.85 -13.85
CA ILE A 73 9.92 -21.50 -13.73
C ILE A 73 9.13 -20.48 -14.53
N GLU A 74 8.73 -20.81 -15.77
CA GLU A 74 7.93 -19.94 -16.64
C GLU A 74 6.55 -19.62 -16.04
N HIS A 75 5.95 -20.59 -15.32
CA HIS A 75 4.69 -20.40 -14.59
C HIS A 75 4.87 -19.79 -13.19
N LYS A 76 6.08 -19.31 -12.86
CA LYS A 76 6.39 -18.57 -11.62
C LYS A 76 6.07 -19.36 -10.34
N THR A 77 6.24 -20.68 -10.35
CA THR A 77 6.15 -21.48 -9.13
C THR A 77 7.31 -21.13 -8.18
N CYS A 78 7.17 -21.35 -6.88
CA CYS A 78 8.16 -20.90 -5.90
C CYS A 78 9.33 -21.88 -5.68
N GLY A 79 9.20 -23.13 -6.14
CA GLY A 79 10.24 -24.16 -6.01
C GLY A 79 9.72 -25.54 -6.36
N LEU A 80 10.63 -26.52 -6.39
CA LEU A 80 10.33 -27.93 -6.67
C LEU A 80 10.97 -28.84 -5.64
N ILE A 81 10.20 -29.77 -5.10
CA ILE A 81 10.65 -30.91 -4.30
C ILE A 81 10.56 -32.16 -5.17
N ILE A 82 11.68 -32.88 -5.37
CA ILE A 82 11.68 -34.16 -6.01
C ILE A 82 11.83 -35.26 -4.95
N ASN A 83 10.84 -36.16 -4.89
CA ASN A 83 10.85 -37.31 -4.00
C ASN A 83 11.72 -38.43 -4.67
N ILE A 84 12.95 -38.64 -4.16
CA ILE A 84 13.99 -39.50 -4.77
C ILE A 84 14.08 -40.86 -4.10
N GLY A 85 14.51 -41.86 -4.84
CA GLY A 85 14.71 -43.26 -4.40
C GLY A 85 13.65 -44.21 -4.92
N GLY A 86 12.56 -43.70 -5.53
CA GLY A 86 11.57 -44.50 -6.23
C GLY A 86 11.81 -44.53 -7.74
N HIS A 87 11.40 -43.46 -8.41
CA HIS A 87 11.49 -43.33 -9.87
C HIS A 87 12.70 -42.50 -10.32
N LEU A 88 13.14 -41.56 -9.51
CA LEU A 88 14.32 -40.72 -9.73
C LEU A 88 15.34 -40.93 -8.62
N ASN A 89 16.60 -40.86 -8.99
CA ASN A 89 17.74 -40.89 -8.06
C ASN A 89 18.50 -39.54 -8.13
N ARG A 90 19.35 -39.28 -7.16
CA ARG A 90 20.21 -38.08 -7.14
C ARG A 90 21.10 -37.94 -8.39
N SER A 91 21.53 -39.07 -8.96
CA SER A 91 22.32 -39.12 -10.20
C SER A 91 21.58 -38.66 -11.45
N ASP A 92 20.26 -38.70 -11.43
CA ASP A 92 19.43 -38.32 -12.58
C ASP A 92 19.26 -36.79 -12.71
N ILE A 93 19.70 -36.06 -11.69
CA ILE A 93 19.68 -34.59 -11.66
C ILE A 93 21.05 -34.09 -12.12
N SER A 94 21.12 -33.77 -13.41
CA SER A 94 22.36 -33.33 -14.04
C SER A 94 22.79 -31.94 -13.58
N ASP A 95 24.07 -31.63 -13.78
CA ASP A 95 24.61 -30.29 -13.53
C ASP A 95 23.92 -29.22 -14.37
N ARG A 96 23.42 -29.58 -15.57
CA ARG A 96 22.65 -28.68 -16.42
C ARG A 96 21.34 -28.22 -15.74
N ILE A 97 20.64 -29.11 -15.04
CA ILE A 97 19.40 -28.80 -14.27
C ILE A 97 19.79 -27.91 -13.10
N ARG A 98 20.84 -28.23 -12.33
CA ARG A 98 21.27 -27.39 -11.20
C ARG A 98 21.64 -25.98 -11.65
N MET A 99 22.44 -25.86 -12.73
CA MET A 99 22.81 -24.56 -13.30
C MET A 99 21.62 -23.77 -13.81
N LEU A 100 20.55 -24.41 -14.32
CA LEU A 100 19.32 -23.73 -14.68
C LEU A 100 18.65 -23.18 -13.44
N CYS A 101 18.51 -23.96 -12.36
CA CYS A 101 17.87 -23.56 -11.11
C CYS A 101 18.65 -22.42 -10.43
N ASP A 102 19.98 -22.50 -10.35
CA ASP A 102 20.83 -21.45 -9.78
C ASP A 102 20.71 -20.14 -10.56
N ARG A 103 20.82 -20.20 -11.90
CA ARG A 103 20.70 -19.00 -12.75
C ARG A 103 19.33 -18.33 -12.66
N LYS A 104 18.29 -19.12 -12.41
CA LYS A 104 16.91 -18.65 -12.33
C LYS A 104 16.44 -18.43 -10.89
N HIS A 105 17.33 -18.58 -9.91
CA HIS A 105 17.00 -18.49 -8.49
C HIS A 105 15.79 -19.36 -8.15
N TYR A 106 15.78 -20.59 -8.65
CA TYR A 106 14.67 -21.51 -8.50
C TYR A 106 15.04 -22.66 -7.54
N PRO A 107 14.50 -22.67 -6.30
CA PRO A 107 14.83 -23.68 -5.31
C PRO A 107 14.47 -25.09 -5.74
N LEU A 108 15.46 -25.97 -5.73
CA LEU A 108 15.32 -27.37 -6.05
C LEU A 108 15.74 -28.23 -4.85
N PHE A 109 14.75 -28.94 -4.29
CA PHE A 109 14.95 -29.80 -3.13
C PHE A 109 14.84 -31.27 -3.51
N LEU A 110 15.59 -32.09 -2.79
CA LEU A 110 15.41 -33.53 -2.77
C LEU A 110 14.77 -33.96 -1.45
N MET A 111 13.86 -34.91 -1.52
CA MET A 111 13.19 -35.52 -0.39
C MET A 111 13.32 -37.05 -0.47
N PRO A 112 13.71 -37.74 0.61
CA PRO A 112 13.81 -39.18 0.61
C PRO A 112 12.46 -39.87 0.32
N TRP A 113 12.53 -41.05 -0.33
CA TRP A 113 11.32 -41.83 -0.69
C TRP A 113 10.49 -42.25 0.52
N GLU A 114 11.14 -42.50 1.65
CA GLU A 114 10.51 -42.85 2.90
C GLU A 114 9.63 -41.76 3.49
N THR A 115 9.87 -40.51 3.08
CA THR A 115 9.04 -39.35 3.49
C THR A 115 7.75 -39.38 2.70
N ARG A 116 6.63 -39.51 3.43
CA ARG A 116 5.31 -39.55 2.81
C ARG A 116 4.93 -38.16 2.32
N ILE A 117 4.60 -38.07 1.04
CA ILE A 117 4.15 -36.81 0.41
C ILE A 117 2.91 -36.24 1.13
N PHE A 118 2.02 -37.10 1.61
CA PHE A 118 0.84 -36.70 2.40
C PHE A 118 1.24 -35.90 3.64
N ASP A 119 2.24 -36.35 4.39
CA ASP A 119 2.61 -35.72 5.67
C ASP A 119 3.16 -34.30 5.45
N ILE A 120 4.05 -34.12 4.48
CA ILE A 120 4.60 -32.80 4.14
C ILE A 120 3.55 -31.87 3.52
N THR A 121 2.70 -32.36 2.64
CA THR A 121 1.64 -31.52 2.03
C THR A 121 0.63 -31.09 3.07
N HIS A 122 0.23 -31.98 3.97
CA HIS A 122 -0.70 -31.67 5.05
C HIS A 122 -0.12 -30.66 6.06
N ASP A 123 1.15 -30.82 6.48
CA ASP A 123 1.82 -29.86 7.36
C ASP A 123 1.93 -28.47 6.70
N TYR A 124 2.38 -28.42 5.45
CA TYR A 124 2.54 -27.16 4.74
C TYR A 124 1.22 -26.45 4.49
N TYR A 125 0.18 -27.23 4.16
CA TYR A 125 -1.17 -26.69 4.04
C TYR A 125 -1.68 -26.08 5.34
N ASN A 126 -1.52 -26.77 6.46
CA ASN A 126 -1.94 -26.27 7.76
C ASN A 126 -1.19 -24.98 8.13
N ARG A 127 0.11 -24.91 7.92
CA ARG A 127 0.91 -23.70 8.18
C ARG A 127 0.45 -22.51 7.36
N ILE A 128 0.15 -22.71 6.06
CA ILE A 128 -0.38 -21.65 5.18
C ILE A 128 -1.76 -21.21 5.69
N PHE A 129 -2.60 -22.17 6.08
CA PHE A 129 -3.94 -21.89 6.56
C PHE A 129 -3.91 -21.11 7.87
N ASP A 130 -3.11 -21.54 8.84
CA ASP A 130 -2.95 -20.87 10.14
C ASP A 130 -2.39 -19.46 9.99
N ASP A 131 -1.36 -19.25 9.16
CA ASP A 131 -0.81 -17.92 8.85
C ASP A 131 -1.88 -17.01 8.22
N THR A 132 -2.69 -17.57 7.31
CA THR A 132 -3.78 -16.83 6.65
C THR A 132 -4.87 -16.45 7.63
N GLN A 133 -5.33 -17.37 8.47
CA GLN A 133 -6.36 -17.13 9.48
C GLN A 133 -5.91 -16.07 10.49
N THR A 134 -4.70 -16.21 11.01
CA THR A 134 -4.10 -15.26 11.95
C THR A 134 -4.01 -13.85 11.33
N SER A 135 -3.49 -13.76 10.12
CA SER A 135 -3.35 -12.47 9.43
C SER A 135 -4.71 -11.82 9.14
N GLN A 136 -5.72 -12.63 8.76
CA GLN A 136 -7.09 -12.13 8.54
C GLN A 136 -7.75 -11.66 9.84
N ALA A 137 -7.57 -12.41 10.95
CA ALA A 137 -8.09 -12.03 12.24
C ALA A 137 -7.52 -10.68 12.71
N ILE A 138 -6.21 -10.50 12.62
CA ILE A 138 -5.53 -9.24 12.95
C ILE A 138 -6.00 -8.10 12.04
N SER A 139 -6.02 -8.31 10.72
CA SER A 139 -6.45 -7.28 9.76
C SER A 139 -7.90 -6.85 9.99
N THR A 140 -8.79 -7.80 10.27
CA THR A 140 -10.20 -7.52 10.59
C THR A 140 -10.32 -6.74 11.91
N ALA A 141 -9.60 -7.14 12.95
CA ALA A 141 -9.60 -6.45 14.23
C ALA A 141 -9.06 -5.01 14.10
N LEU A 142 -7.96 -4.80 13.39
CA LEU A 142 -7.42 -3.48 13.09
C LEU A 142 -8.39 -2.62 12.26
N SER A 143 -9.02 -3.20 11.23
CA SER A 143 -10.02 -2.48 10.44
C SER A 143 -11.16 -1.95 11.30
N ARG A 144 -11.66 -2.76 12.24
CA ARG A 144 -12.71 -2.33 13.18
C ARG A 144 -12.26 -1.20 14.09
N VAL A 145 -11.06 -1.30 14.67
CA VAL A 145 -10.48 -0.24 15.51
C VAL A 145 -10.30 1.07 14.72
N ILE A 146 -9.85 0.98 13.48
CA ILE A 146 -9.58 2.15 12.62
C ILE A 146 -10.88 2.80 12.15
N LEU A 147 -11.82 2.02 11.64
CA LEU A 147 -13.00 2.53 10.95
C LEU A 147 -14.19 2.78 11.90
N HIS A 148 -14.26 2.08 13.03
CA HIS A 148 -15.36 2.17 14.00
C HIS A 148 -14.87 2.44 15.43
N PRO A 149 -14.11 3.54 15.68
CA PRO A 149 -13.46 3.79 16.98
C PRO A 149 -14.44 4.00 18.13
N ASN A 150 -15.68 4.37 17.85
CA ASN A 150 -16.72 4.66 18.84
C ASN A 150 -17.64 3.45 19.13
N ASP A 151 -17.50 2.36 18.40
CA ASP A 151 -18.31 1.16 18.58
C ASP A 151 -17.69 0.26 19.68
N LYS A 152 -18.25 0.33 20.89
CA LYS A 152 -17.75 -0.42 22.05
C LYS A 152 -17.81 -1.93 21.84
N ALA A 153 -18.86 -2.44 21.17
CA ALA A 153 -19.02 -3.87 20.95
C ALA A 153 -17.94 -4.40 19.98
N LEU A 154 -17.63 -3.67 18.91
CA LEU A 154 -16.54 -4.01 17.99
C LEU A 154 -15.17 -3.89 18.67
N MET A 155 -14.99 -2.92 19.57
CA MET A 155 -13.74 -2.77 20.34
C MET A 155 -13.52 -3.93 21.31
N GLU A 156 -14.56 -4.35 22.04
CA GLU A 156 -14.49 -5.48 22.98
C GLU A 156 -14.12 -6.80 22.30
N ILE A 157 -14.54 -7.01 21.05
CA ILE A 157 -14.21 -8.20 20.26
C ILE A 157 -12.81 -8.10 19.66
N SER A 158 -12.39 -6.91 19.25
CA SER A 158 -11.14 -6.71 18.48
C SER A 158 -9.90 -6.63 19.38
N GLN A 159 -10.00 -5.99 20.53
CA GLN A 159 -8.85 -5.79 21.43
C GLN A 159 -8.20 -7.11 21.90
N PRO A 160 -8.93 -8.14 22.36
CA PRO A 160 -8.30 -9.40 22.76
C PRO A 160 -7.49 -10.05 21.64
N VAL A 161 -8.02 -10.03 20.40
CA VAL A 161 -7.33 -10.57 19.23
C VAL A 161 -6.01 -9.82 18.97
N LEU A 162 -6.02 -8.51 19.11
CA LEU A 162 -4.82 -7.69 18.89
C LEU A 162 -3.78 -7.91 20.00
N TYR A 163 -4.23 -8.06 21.27
CA TYR A 163 -3.31 -8.31 22.39
C TYR A 163 -2.63 -9.67 22.30
N GLU A 164 -3.39 -10.70 21.91
CA GLU A 164 -2.84 -12.05 21.68
C GLU A 164 -1.73 -12.04 20.61
N HIS A 165 -1.82 -11.12 19.66
CA HIS A 165 -0.84 -10.99 18.57
C HIS A 165 0.16 -9.85 18.78
N GLY A 166 0.38 -9.42 20.03
CA GLY A 166 1.49 -8.54 20.41
C GLY A 166 1.21 -7.04 20.33
N PHE A 167 -0.02 -6.63 20.01
CA PHE A 167 -0.40 -5.23 20.15
C PHE A 167 -0.59 -4.86 21.62
N GLN A 168 -0.24 -3.66 22.01
CA GLN A 168 -0.37 -3.17 23.38
C GLN A 168 -1.25 -1.93 23.41
N VAL A 169 -2.06 -1.78 24.47
CA VAL A 169 -3.01 -0.64 24.60
C VAL A 169 -2.26 0.68 24.61
N ASP A 170 -1.22 0.77 25.46
CA ASP A 170 -0.50 2.01 25.72
C ASP A 170 0.72 2.19 24.81
N ALA A 171 0.90 1.32 23.81
CA ALA A 171 1.99 1.46 22.86
C ALA A 171 1.65 2.47 21.75
N GLN A 172 2.67 3.16 21.30
CA GLN A 172 2.57 4.07 20.16
C GLN A 172 2.80 3.34 18.85
N TYR A 173 2.00 3.68 17.84
CA TYR A 173 2.09 3.10 16.51
C TYR A 173 2.19 4.19 15.45
N HIS A 174 2.89 3.89 14.36
CA HIS A 174 2.76 4.61 13.11
C HIS A 174 1.82 3.86 12.17
N LEU A 175 1.02 4.63 11.46
CA LEU A 175 0.23 4.12 10.34
C LEU A 175 0.78 4.73 9.06
N VAL A 176 1.14 3.87 8.13
CA VAL A 176 1.56 4.22 6.77
C VAL A 176 0.40 3.92 5.83
N TYR A 177 -0.11 4.95 5.17
CA TYR A 177 -1.16 4.85 4.17
C TYR A 177 -0.52 4.81 2.78
N ILE A 178 -0.78 3.76 2.01
CA ILE A 178 -0.33 3.60 0.64
C ILE A 178 -1.55 3.67 -0.26
N SER A 179 -1.64 4.70 -1.12
CA SER A 179 -2.72 4.82 -2.10
C SER A 179 -2.43 3.91 -3.30
N ASP A 180 -3.46 3.19 -3.77
CA ASP A 180 -3.41 2.44 -5.03
C ASP A 180 -4.10 3.25 -6.13
N LEU A 181 -3.31 3.85 -7.03
CA LEU A 181 -3.81 4.77 -8.06
C LEU A 181 -4.26 4.10 -9.35
N ARG A 182 -4.48 2.79 -9.35
CA ARG A 182 -4.84 2.09 -10.59
C ARG A 182 -6.22 2.44 -11.15
N ASP A 183 -7.06 3.20 -10.40
CA ASP A 183 -8.46 3.49 -10.77
C ASP A 183 -8.88 4.97 -10.69
N THR A 184 -7.97 5.93 -10.71
CA THR A 184 -8.37 7.36 -10.68
C THR A 184 -9.07 7.84 -11.95
N ALA A 185 -9.22 7.01 -12.98
CA ALA A 185 -10.01 7.34 -14.17
C ALA A 185 -11.53 7.18 -13.96
N SER A 186 -11.99 6.55 -12.88
CA SER A 186 -13.41 6.28 -12.60
C SER A 186 -13.98 7.00 -11.37
N MET A 187 -13.16 7.65 -10.56
CA MET A 187 -13.63 8.41 -9.38
C MET A 187 -13.77 9.90 -9.66
N LYS A 188 -14.85 10.30 -10.31
CA LYS A 188 -15.44 11.61 -10.03
C LYS A 188 -16.19 11.48 -8.71
N PRO A 189 -15.82 12.21 -7.65
CA PRO A 189 -16.56 12.15 -6.40
C PRO A 189 -17.94 12.77 -6.61
N THR A 190 -18.97 11.96 -6.47
CA THR A 190 -20.32 12.47 -6.28
C THR A 190 -20.36 13.01 -4.85
N ALA A 191 -20.54 14.33 -4.71
CA ALA A 191 -20.48 15.11 -3.48
C ALA A 191 -21.56 14.77 -2.41
N ALA A 192 -22.10 13.55 -2.39
CA ALA A 192 -23.22 13.16 -1.52
C ALA A 192 -23.03 11.85 -0.75
N GLN A 193 -21.81 11.32 -0.60
CA GLN A 193 -21.64 9.99 0.03
C GLN A 193 -20.67 9.95 1.23
N THR A 194 -20.52 11.02 1.98
CA THR A 194 -19.63 11.04 3.14
C THR A 194 -20.21 10.43 4.42
N ASN A 195 -21.51 10.09 4.50
CA ASN A 195 -22.09 9.59 5.75
C ASN A 195 -23.05 8.39 5.65
N THR A 196 -23.27 7.79 4.48
CA THR A 196 -24.30 6.73 4.37
C THR A 196 -23.85 5.42 3.70
N SER A 197 -22.67 5.36 3.10
CA SER A 197 -22.22 4.16 2.34
C SER A 197 -21.39 3.16 3.16
N ILE A 198 -21.17 3.39 4.46
CA ILE A 198 -20.42 2.45 5.31
C ILE A 198 -21.31 1.29 5.80
N GLN A 199 -22.65 1.39 5.68
CA GLN A 199 -23.57 0.37 6.23
C GLN A 199 -24.04 -0.72 5.25
N GLN A 200 -23.63 -0.70 3.98
CA GLN A 200 -24.16 -1.68 2.99
C GLN A 200 -23.16 -2.69 2.42
N SER A 201 -21.90 -2.72 2.86
CA SER A 201 -20.91 -3.68 2.35
C SER A 201 -20.73 -4.97 3.16
N GLU A 202 -21.53 -5.22 4.21
CA GLU A 202 -21.36 -6.41 5.06
C GLU A 202 -22.00 -7.71 4.52
N HIS A 203 -22.70 -7.71 3.39
CA HIS A 203 -23.43 -8.90 2.91
C HIS A 203 -22.99 -9.45 1.55
N SER A 204 -21.82 -9.09 1.00
CA SER A 204 -21.37 -9.62 -0.29
C SER A 204 -20.00 -10.29 -0.26
N THR A 205 -19.72 -11.15 0.74
CA THR A 205 -18.42 -11.83 0.85
C THR A 205 -18.48 -13.32 0.59
N ILE A 206 -19.32 -13.79 -0.32
CA ILE A 206 -19.20 -15.15 -0.88
C ILE A 206 -19.59 -15.08 -2.36
N SER A 207 -18.71 -14.60 -3.21
CA SER A 207 -18.58 -14.97 -4.63
C SER A 207 -17.78 -13.89 -5.40
N SER A 208 -16.48 -13.97 -5.44
CA SER A 208 -15.68 -13.51 -6.58
C SER A 208 -14.24 -14.02 -6.48
N GLY A 209 -14.05 -15.28 -6.73
CA GLY A 209 -12.82 -15.70 -7.38
C GLY A 209 -12.80 -15.01 -8.75
N TYR A 210 -11.72 -14.30 -9.08
CA TYR A 210 -11.41 -13.64 -10.35
C TYR A 210 -11.67 -12.13 -10.47
N ALA A 211 -11.40 -11.33 -9.48
CA ALA A 211 -11.20 -9.90 -9.74
C ALA A 211 -10.23 -9.31 -8.73
N ASN A 212 -8.97 -9.25 -9.08
CA ASN A 212 -7.96 -8.25 -8.66
C ASN A 212 -6.53 -8.81 -8.74
N THR A 213 -6.07 -9.12 -9.95
CA THR A 213 -4.69 -9.59 -10.18
C THR A 213 -3.64 -8.52 -9.82
N ALA A 214 -4.01 -7.26 -9.84
CA ALA A 214 -3.08 -6.16 -9.61
C ALA A 214 -2.93 -5.79 -8.12
N GLY A 215 -4.02 -5.74 -7.35
CA GLY A 215 -3.98 -5.53 -5.89
C GLY A 215 -3.28 -6.69 -5.16
N SER A 216 -3.50 -7.92 -5.64
CA SER A 216 -2.81 -9.09 -5.11
C SER A 216 -1.30 -9.07 -5.37
N PHE A 217 -0.85 -8.50 -6.51
CA PHE A 217 0.58 -8.39 -6.82
C PHE A 217 1.30 -7.44 -5.85
N LEU A 218 0.75 -6.23 -5.63
CA LEU A 218 1.31 -5.26 -4.69
C LEU A 218 1.36 -5.81 -3.27
N GLN A 219 0.28 -6.44 -2.82
CA GLN A 219 0.19 -7.05 -1.51
C GLN A 219 1.23 -8.18 -1.34
N ASN A 220 1.38 -9.05 -2.33
CA ASN A 220 2.38 -10.12 -2.31
C ASN A 220 3.79 -9.56 -2.27
N LEU A 221 4.08 -8.51 -3.05
CA LEU A 221 5.39 -7.86 -3.06
C LEU A 221 5.70 -7.20 -1.71
N LEU A 222 4.76 -6.44 -1.14
CA LEU A 222 4.91 -5.83 0.18
C LEU A 222 5.11 -6.89 1.26
N THR A 223 4.30 -7.95 1.27
CA THR A 223 4.42 -9.05 2.23
C THR A 223 5.79 -9.70 2.13
N ARG A 224 6.26 -9.96 0.91
CA ARG A 224 7.60 -10.53 0.66
C ARG A 224 8.69 -9.62 1.23
N LEU A 225 8.68 -8.34 0.90
CA LEU A 225 9.69 -7.39 1.35
C LEU A 225 9.69 -7.24 2.88
N VAL A 226 8.52 -7.13 3.49
CA VAL A 226 8.38 -7.03 4.95
C VAL A 226 8.95 -8.28 5.65
N ARG A 227 8.71 -9.47 5.12
CA ARG A 227 9.23 -10.73 5.67
C ARG A 227 10.74 -10.89 5.45
N ILE A 228 11.25 -10.60 4.23
CA ILE A 228 12.69 -10.68 3.93
C ILE A 228 13.51 -9.78 4.85
N TYR A 229 13.04 -8.53 5.05
CA TYR A 229 13.75 -7.55 5.88
C TYR A 229 13.35 -7.62 7.36
N ASN A 230 12.52 -8.58 7.76
CA ASN A 230 12.00 -8.73 9.12
C ASN A 230 11.47 -7.41 9.69
N LEU A 231 10.69 -6.70 8.89
CA LEU A 231 10.11 -5.42 9.29
C LEU A 231 8.84 -5.67 10.11
N PRO A 232 8.65 -4.99 11.23
CA PRO A 232 7.50 -5.20 12.10
C PRO A 232 6.26 -4.43 11.60
N TYR A 233 5.83 -4.72 10.38
CA TYR A 233 4.61 -4.17 9.80
C TYR A 233 3.48 -5.19 9.79
N THR A 234 2.31 -4.74 10.20
CA THR A 234 1.05 -5.47 10.03
C THR A 234 0.22 -4.80 8.94
N PHE A 235 -0.40 -5.62 8.09
CA PHE A 235 -1.14 -5.13 6.93
C PHE A 235 -2.63 -5.04 7.21
N VAL A 236 -3.27 -3.96 6.71
CA VAL A 236 -4.72 -3.84 6.57
C VAL A 236 -5.00 -3.39 5.15
N ASN A 237 -5.80 -4.17 4.41
CA ASN A 237 -6.11 -3.88 3.01
C ASN A 237 -7.52 -3.30 2.91
N GLY A 238 -7.63 -2.14 2.26
CA GLY A 238 -8.87 -1.56 1.79
C GLY A 238 -9.10 -1.86 0.31
N THR A 239 -10.11 -1.22 -0.28
CA THR A 239 -10.42 -1.33 -1.72
C THR A 239 -9.41 -0.61 -2.60
N ASP A 240 -8.96 0.55 -2.16
CA ASP A 240 -8.12 1.53 -2.89
C ASP A 240 -6.86 1.93 -2.12
N TYR A 241 -6.58 1.27 -1.00
CA TYR A 241 -5.41 1.52 -0.17
C TYR A 241 -4.90 0.26 0.54
N THR A 242 -3.63 0.31 0.92
CA THR A 242 -3.03 -0.64 1.86
C THR A 242 -2.44 0.13 3.04
N LEU A 243 -2.73 -0.32 4.26
CA LEU A 243 -2.14 0.24 5.46
C LEU A 243 -1.04 -0.67 5.99
N LEU A 244 0.07 -0.06 6.42
CA LEU A 244 1.10 -0.72 7.19
C LEU A 244 1.08 -0.13 8.59
N ILE A 245 0.93 -0.96 9.60
CA ILE A 245 0.93 -0.55 11.00
C ILE A 245 2.15 -1.15 11.69
N SER A 246 2.90 -0.32 12.38
CA SER A 246 4.10 -0.75 13.10
C SER A 246 4.24 -0.02 14.44
N PRO A 247 4.99 -0.57 15.39
CA PRO A 247 5.41 0.19 16.57
C PRO A 247 6.10 1.48 16.16
N ALA A 248 5.89 2.55 16.95
CA ALA A 248 6.44 3.87 16.64
C ALA A 248 7.97 3.89 16.64
N ARG A 249 8.55 4.65 15.70
CA ARG A 249 10.00 4.81 15.47
C ARG A 249 10.30 6.24 15.07
N SER A 250 11.59 6.58 14.93
CA SER A 250 11.97 7.88 14.38
C SER A 250 11.58 8.01 12.91
N ASN A 251 11.22 9.23 12.49
CA ASN A 251 10.83 9.52 11.11
C ASN A 251 11.96 9.17 10.12
N GLU A 252 13.22 9.43 10.48
CA GLU A 252 14.39 9.11 9.62
C GLU A 252 14.49 7.61 9.34
N ARG A 253 14.24 6.76 10.35
CA ARG A 253 14.26 5.31 10.18
C ARG A 253 13.11 4.83 9.31
N LEU A 254 11.90 5.36 9.52
CA LEU A 254 10.74 5.07 8.69
C LEU A 254 10.96 5.48 7.24
N GLU A 255 11.48 6.68 7.01
CA GLU A 255 11.80 7.19 5.68
C GLU A 255 12.78 6.28 4.95
N GLN A 256 13.87 5.86 5.62
CA GLN A 256 14.85 4.95 5.03
C GLN A 256 14.24 3.59 4.67
N GLU A 257 13.43 3.00 5.57
CA GLU A 257 12.78 1.72 5.35
C GLU A 257 11.76 1.81 4.20
N LEU A 258 10.91 2.83 4.18
CA LEU A 258 9.89 3.03 3.15
C LEU A 258 10.49 3.40 1.79
N THR A 259 11.55 4.21 1.77
CA THR A 259 12.28 4.51 0.53
C THR A 259 12.88 3.24 -0.08
N ARG A 260 13.43 2.34 0.74
CA ARG A 260 13.89 1.02 0.24
C ARG A 260 12.73 0.19 -0.31
N LEU A 261 11.60 0.14 0.39
CA LEU A 261 10.41 -0.56 -0.10
C LEU A 261 9.95 0.01 -1.45
N LEU A 262 9.87 1.33 -1.59
CA LEU A 262 9.52 2.00 -2.85
C LEU A 262 10.49 1.69 -3.98
N TYR A 263 11.79 1.68 -3.70
CA TYR A 263 12.82 1.34 -4.69
C TYR A 263 12.60 -0.08 -5.25
N TYR A 264 12.47 -1.07 -4.38
CA TYR A 264 12.22 -2.45 -4.82
C TYR A 264 10.86 -2.64 -5.49
N MET A 265 9.85 -1.88 -5.09
CA MET A 265 8.55 -1.90 -5.75
C MET A 265 8.62 -1.30 -7.15
N GLY A 266 9.37 -0.21 -7.34
CA GLY A 266 9.58 0.43 -8.64
C GLY A 266 10.29 -0.47 -9.64
N GLU A 267 11.31 -1.21 -9.23
CA GLU A 267 11.99 -2.19 -10.07
C GLU A 267 11.09 -3.35 -10.50
N SER A 268 10.14 -3.76 -9.65
CA SER A 268 9.31 -4.94 -9.87
C SER A 268 7.96 -4.66 -10.55
N ALA A 269 7.37 -3.48 -10.32
CA ALA A 269 5.99 -3.17 -10.72
C ALA A 269 5.86 -2.26 -11.94
N GLY A 270 6.97 -1.71 -12.48
CA GLY A 270 6.91 -0.66 -13.49
C GLY A 270 6.41 0.67 -12.91
N THR A 271 6.13 1.64 -13.77
CA THR A 271 5.70 3.00 -13.39
C THR A 271 4.27 3.04 -12.81
N THR A 272 4.08 2.47 -11.63
CA THR A 272 2.82 2.66 -10.90
C THR A 272 3.01 3.85 -9.95
N SER A 273 2.26 4.93 -10.15
CA SER A 273 2.30 6.09 -9.26
C SER A 273 1.62 5.72 -7.93
N MET A 274 2.41 5.47 -6.91
CA MET A 274 1.93 5.23 -5.54
C MET A 274 2.34 6.43 -4.68
N TYR A 275 1.44 6.86 -3.80
CA TYR A 275 1.74 7.91 -2.84
C TYR A 275 1.61 7.37 -1.42
N ILE A 276 2.61 7.66 -0.61
CA ILE A 276 2.68 7.19 0.77
C ILE A 276 2.51 8.37 1.71
N GLY A 277 1.55 8.23 2.62
CA GLY A 277 1.37 9.16 3.74
C GLY A 277 1.66 8.48 5.07
N ILE A 278 2.42 9.13 5.92
CA ILE A 278 2.82 8.61 7.23
C ILE A 278 2.17 9.46 8.31
N SER A 279 1.45 8.81 9.23
CA SER A 279 0.83 9.47 10.39
C SER A 279 1.87 9.95 11.40
N ALA A 280 1.50 10.88 12.27
CA ALA A 280 2.19 11.05 13.54
C ALA A 280 2.07 9.75 14.38
N PRO A 281 2.97 9.54 15.37
CA PRO A 281 2.84 8.43 16.31
C PRO A 281 1.51 8.53 17.05
N THR A 282 0.78 7.43 17.16
CA THR A 282 -0.45 7.38 17.97
C THR A 282 -0.11 7.51 19.45
N LYS A 283 -1.10 7.89 20.26
CA LYS A 283 -0.96 7.86 21.72
C LYS A 283 -1.18 6.44 22.28
N ASP A 284 -2.04 5.71 21.62
CA ASP A 284 -2.48 4.36 22.01
C ASP A 284 -3.02 3.62 20.76
N LEU A 285 -3.54 2.43 20.95
CA LEU A 285 -4.15 1.61 19.91
C LEU A 285 -5.41 2.27 19.31
N ILE A 286 -6.20 2.97 20.11
CA ILE A 286 -7.44 3.63 19.67
C ILE A 286 -7.12 4.80 18.75
N GLY A 287 -5.99 5.45 18.96
CA GLY A 287 -5.47 6.53 18.12
C GLY A 287 -5.23 6.15 16.66
N LEU A 288 -5.26 4.85 16.31
CA LEU A 288 -5.13 4.40 14.92
C LEU A 288 -6.20 4.95 13.98
N SER A 289 -7.40 5.24 14.48
CA SER A 289 -8.45 5.89 13.68
C SER A 289 -8.04 7.29 13.24
N GLN A 290 -7.48 8.08 14.15
CA GLN A 290 -6.96 9.40 13.79
C GLN A 290 -5.72 9.29 12.90
N ALA A 291 -4.84 8.32 13.17
CA ALA A 291 -3.66 8.05 12.35
C ALA A 291 -4.02 7.69 10.90
N PHE A 292 -5.15 7.00 10.69
CA PHE A 292 -5.66 6.71 9.35
C PHE A 292 -5.98 7.99 8.57
N LEU A 293 -6.70 8.94 9.19
CA LEU A 293 -7.01 10.22 8.57
C LEU A 293 -5.74 11.04 8.30
N GLN A 294 -4.80 11.03 9.23
CA GLN A 294 -3.50 11.70 9.07
C GLN A 294 -2.69 11.11 7.92
N GLY A 295 -2.58 9.79 7.86
CA GLY A 295 -1.87 9.08 6.78
C GLY A 295 -2.51 9.34 5.41
N ARG A 296 -3.84 9.27 5.33
CA ARG A 296 -4.58 9.59 4.10
C ARG A 296 -4.32 11.03 3.64
N CYS A 297 -4.45 12.02 4.54
CA CYS A 297 -4.14 13.42 4.21
C CYS A 297 -2.70 13.60 3.73
N ALA A 298 -1.74 12.96 4.39
CA ALA A 298 -0.34 13.03 4.01
C ALA A 298 -0.10 12.40 2.63
N ALA A 299 -0.77 11.29 2.28
CA ALA A 299 -0.69 10.67 0.95
C ALA A 299 -1.26 11.59 -0.15
N LEU A 300 -2.40 12.24 0.10
CA LEU A 300 -2.97 13.24 -0.81
C LEU A 300 -2.03 14.45 -0.99
N MET A 301 -1.35 14.86 0.08
CA MET A 301 -0.34 15.91 -0.01
C MET A 301 0.89 15.46 -0.79
N ALA A 302 1.34 14.21 -0.63
CA ALA A 302 2.40 13.62 -1.43
C ALA A 302 2.05 13.68 -2.92
N GLN A 303 0.82 13.30 -3.29
CA GLN A 303 0.30 13.38 -4.65
C GLN A 303 0.32 14.82 -5.18
N LYS A 304 -0.22 15.77 -4.41
CA LYS A 304 -0.27 17.19 -4.80
C LYS A 304 1.13 17.79 -5.02
N LYS A 305 2.10 17.37 -4.20
CA LYS A 305 3.51 17.82 -4.30
C LYS A 305 4.34 16.99 -5.27
N ASN A 306 3.77 15.98 -5.91
CA ASN A 306 4.48 15.01 -6.75
C ASN A 306 5.68 14.38 -6.04
N SER A 307 5.51 14.05 -4.76
CA SER A 307 6.47 13.34 -3.92
C SER A 307 5.97 11.94 -3.65
N SER A 308 6.84 10.95 -3.64
CA SER A 308 6.44 9.56 -3.38
C SER A 308 5.97 9.34 -1.94
N LEU A 309 6.40 10.19 -1.00
CA LEU A 309 6.19 10.02 0.44
C LEU A 309 6.04 11.38 1.10
N PHE A 310 5.16 11.48 2.11
CA PHE A 310 4.97 12.68 2.91
C PHE A 310 4.60 12.33 4.36
N PHE A 311 5.18 13.06 5.31
CA PHE A 311 4.87 12.92 6.73
C PHE A 311 3.75 13.88 7.14
N PHE A 312 2.83 13.39 7.95
CA PHE A 312 1.82 14.26 8.55
C PHE A 312 2.44 15.38 9.41
N ASP A 313 3.60 15.08 10.03
CA ASP A 313 4.33 16.06 10.84
C ASP A 313 4.73 17.31 10.05
N ASP A 314 4.91 17.20 8.73
CA ASP A 314 5.30 18.28 7.84
C ASP A 314 4.11 19.02 7.22
N MET A 315 2.86 18.70 7.61
CA MET A 315 1.67 19.30 7.02
C MET A 315 1.39 20.74 7.50
N GLY A 316 2.12 21.23 8.50
CA GLY A 316 2.00 22.62 8.96
C GLY A 316 0.56 22.98 9.36
N PHE A 317 0.00 24.03 8.74
CA PHE A 317 -1.35 24.53 9.03
C PHE A 317 -2.45 23.49 8.80
N TYR A 318 -2.28 22.56 7.89
CA TYR A 318 -3.28 21.52 7.60
C TYR A 318 -3.54 20.57 8.77
N LYS A 319 -2.59 20.47 9.74
CA LYS A 319 -2.82 19.74 11.00
C LYS A 319 -4.00 20.30 11.79
N LEU A 320 -4.18 21.63 11.78
CA LEU A 320 -5.29 22.30 12.44
C LEU A 320 -6.61 22.04 11.68
N LEU A 321 -6.58 22.11 10.36
CA LEU A 321 -7.75 21.89 9.53
C LEU A 321 -8.29 20.47 9.65
N LEU A 322 -7.41 19.46 9.78
CA LEU A 322 -7.83 18.08 10.01
C LEU A 322 -8.58 17.89 11.34
N SER A 323 -8.38 18.77 12.32
CA SER A 323 -9.10 18.73 13.60
C SER A 323 -10.53 19.27 13.51
N VAL A 324 -10.89 19.91 12.41
CA VAL A 324 -12.24 20.42 12.16
C VAL A 324 -13.10 19.27 11.66
N SER A 325 -14.05 18.83 12.51
CA SER A 325 -14.92 17.69 12.20
C SER A 325 -15.98 18.02 11.15
N ASP A 326 -16.41 19.27 11.10
CA ASP A 326 -17.44 19.76 10.18
C ASP A 326 -16.79 20.47 9.00
N MET A 327 -16.76 19.79 7.85
CA MET A 327 -16.20 20.33 6.62
C MET A 327 -17.05 21.47 6.03
N ASP A 328 -18.32 21.59 6.39
CA ASP A 328 -19.18 22.66 5.88
C ASP A 328 -18.78 24.01 6.48
N VAL A 329 -18.30 24.03 7.71
CA VAL A 329 -17.70 25.23 8.32
C VAL A 329 -16.51 25.76 7.50
N LEU A 330 -15.67 24.84 6.99
CA LEU A 330 -14.52 25.22 6.15
C LEU A 330 -14.98 25.74 4.79
N ARG A 331 -16.00 25.12 4.19
CA ARG A 331 -16.58 25.57 2.91
C ARG A 331 -17.26 26.94 3.04
N GLU A 332 -18.01 27.14 4.11
CA GLU A 332 -18.66 28.44 4.41
C GLU A 332 -17.61 29.53 4.58
N TYR A 333 -16.54 29.26 5.35
CA TYR A 333 -15.46 30.22 5.53
C TYR A 333 -14.79 30.63 4.19
N VAL A 334 -14.53 29.67 3.31
CA VAL A 334 -13.97 29.96 1.98
C VAL A 334 -14.96 30.77 1.14
N ASN A 335 -16.26 30.40 1.16
CA ASN A 335 -17.29 31.12 0.41
C ASN A 335 -17.46 32.55 0.90
N ASP A 336 -17.48 32.77 2.20
CA ASP A 336 -17.62 34.13 2.79
C ASP A 336 -16.41 35.01 2.46
N THR A 337 -15.21 34.43 2.41
CA THR A 337 -13.98 35.21 2.23
C THR A 337 -13.56 35.32 0.75
N LEU A 338 -13.68 34.30 -0.05
CA LEU A 338 -13.23 34.27 -1.45
C LEU A 338 -14.36 34.18 -2.47
N GLY A 339 -15.61 33.92 -2.02
CA GLY A 339 -16.75 33.68 -2.91
C GLY A 339 -17.06 34.80 -3.88
N SER A 340 -16.96 36.07 -3.42
CA SER A 340 -17.17 37.26 -4.29
C SER A 340 -16.16 37.27 -5.48
N ILE A 341 -14.92 36.89 -5.22
CA ILE A 341 -13.85 36.87 -6.26
C ILE A 341 -14.06 35.70 -7.19
N ILE A 342 -14.37 34.51 -6.65
CA ILE A 342 -14.66 33.30 -7.43
C ILE A 342 -15.83 33.57 -8.37
N THR A 343 -16.93 34.11 -7.86
CA THR A 343 -18.11 34.45 -8.65
C THR A 343 -17.82 35.52 -9.71
N TYR A 344 -16.98 36.50 -9.38
CA TYR A 344 -16.56 37.52 -10.36
C TYR A 344 -15.74 36.90 -11.49
N ASP A 345 -14.78 36.01 -11.18
CA ASP A 345 -13.98 35.33 -12.18
C ASP A 345 -14.81 34.42 -13.10
N GLU A 346 -15.79 33.72 -12.55
CA GLU A 346 -16.73 32.90 -13.34
C GLU A 346 -17.59 33.73 -14.29
N GLN A 347 -18.14 34.85 -13.82
CA GLN A 347 -19.00 35.72 -14.62
C GLN A 347 -18.24 36.48 -15.73
N HIS A 348 -17.02 36.88 -15.48
CA HIS A 348 -16.24 37.72 -16.38
C HIS A 348 -15.14 36.98 -17.11
N HIS A 349 -14.99 35.65 -16.88
CA HIS A 349 -13.93 34.83 -17.44
C HIS A 349 -12.54 35.41 -17.18
N THR A 350 -12.30 35.81 -15.93
CA THR A 350 -11.06 36.43 -15.46
C THR A 350 -10.28 35.50 -14.52
N ASN A 351 -9.10 35.91 -14.06
CA ASN A 351 -8.25 35.17 -13.13
C ASN A 351 -7.76 36.08 -12.00
N TYR A 352 -8.71 36.74 -11.32
CA TYR A 352 -8.35 37.65 -10.23
C TYR A 352 -8.04 36.88 -8.94
N LEU A 353 -8.65 35.71 -8.74
CA LEU A 353 -8.33 34.82 -7.61
C LEU A 353 -6.84 34.46 -7.63
N GLU A 354 -6.30 34.05 -8.76
CA GLU A 354 -4.86 33.75 -8.92
C GLU A 354 -4.01 35.00 -8.73
N THR A 355 -4.45 36.16 -9.23
CA THR A 355 -3.73 37.43 -9.05
C THR A 355 -3.69 37.81 -7.55
N LEU A 356 -4.78 37.64 -6.82
CA LEU A 356 -4.83 37.87 -5.38
C LEU A 356 -3.89 36.93 -4.62
N TYR A 357 -3.88 35.65 -4.95
CA TYR A 357 -2.98 34.68 -4.33
C TYR A 357 -1.52 35.08 -4.51
N GLN A 358 -1.13 35.43 -5.75
CA GLN A 358 0.22 35.91 -6.02
C GLN A 358 0.54 37.26 -5.35
N TYR A 359 -0.47 38.13 -5.18
CA TYR A 359 -0.32 39.37 -4.44
C TYR A 359 0.06 39.12 -2.98
N LEU A 360 -0.61 38.15 -2.33
CA LEU A 360 -0.33 37.77 -0.93
C LEU A 360 1.05 37.11 -0.82
N LEU A 361 1.43 36.20 -1.72
CA LEU A 361 2.73 35.53 -1.73
C LEU A 361 3.92 36.47 -2.00
N CYS A 362 3.72 37.45 -2.87
CA CYS A 362 4.75 38.40 -3.27
C CYS A 362 4.79 39.67 -2.44
N ASP A 363 4.04 39.72 -1.33
CA ASP A 363 3.95 40.85 -0.43
C ASP A 363 3.61 42.17 -1.15
N GLY A 364 2.67 42.10 -2.13
CA GLY A 364 2.19 43.22 -2.91
C GLY A 364 3.18 43.75 -3.97
N SER A 365 4.30 43.10 -4.20
CA SER A 365 5.30 43.52 -5.21
C SER A 365 4.81 43.28 -6.64
N ILE A 366 4.32 44.30 -7.31
CA ILE A 366 3.79 44.24 -8.69
C ILE A 366 4.79 43.59 -9.66
N GLN A 367 6.08 43.88 -9.52
CA GLN A 367 7.10 43.30 -10.41
C GLN A 367 7.23 41.78 -10.21
N LYS A 368 7.20 41.27 -8.95
CA LYS A 368 7.27 39.83 -8.66
C LYS A 368 6.01 39.13 -9.14
N ILE A 369 4.82 39.74 -8.93
CA ILE A 369 3.53 39.22 -9.37
C ILE A 369 3.50 39.11 -10.89
N ALA A 370 3.95 40.15 -11.61
CA ALA A 370 4.02 40.17 -13.07
C ALA A 370 4.91 39.04 -13.60
N GLY A 371 6.04 38.78 -12.94
CA GLY A 371 6.92 37.64 -13.25
C GLY A 371 6.25 36.30 -13.00
N ALA A 372 5.58 36.13 -11.87
CA ALA A 372 4.89 34.88 -11.49
C ALA A 372 3.71 34.56 -12.43
N LEU A 373 2.96 35.59 -12.88
CA LEU A 373 1.80 35.43 -13.76
C LEU A 373 2.14 35.54 -15.26
N PHE A 374 3.41 35.67 -15.60
CA PHE A 374 3.88 35.83 -16.99
C PHE A 374 3.13 36.95 -17.77
N CYS A 375 2.81 38.10 -17.10
CA CYS A 375 2.10 39.19 -17.67
C CYS A 375 2.79 40.54 -17.44
N HIS A 376 2.34 41.61 -18.17
CA HIS A 376 2.93 42.93 -18.00
C HIS A 376 2.50 43.55 -16.66
N ARG A 377 3.40 44.34 -16.05
CA ARG A 377 3.12 45.03 -14.77
C ARG A 377 1.85 45.90 -14.81
N ASN A 378 1.50 46.48 -15.95
CA ASN A 378 0.28 47.29 -16.07
C ASN A 378 -0.98 46.43 -15.95
N THR A 379 -0.96 45.19 -16.42
CA THR A 379 -2.05 44.23 -16.27
C THR A 379 -2.25 43.86 -14.78
N VAL A 380 -1.14 43.66 -14.05
CA VAL A 380 -1.21 43.42 -12.61
C VAL A 380 -1.77 44.61 -11.86
N ASN A 381 -1.28 45.82 -12.16
CA ASN A 381 -1.79 47.06 -11.56
C ASN A 381 -3.29 47.21 -11.80
N TYR A 382 -3.77 46.94 -13.00
CA TYR A 382 -5.19 46.99 -13.35
C TYR A 382 -5.99 45.97 -12.51
N ARG A 383 -5.53 44.73 -12.45
CA ARG A 383 -6.20 43.67 -11.67
C ARG A 383 -6.23 43.97 -10.18
N VAL A 384 -5.12 44.45 -9.61
CA VAL A 384 -5.06 44.86 -8.19
C VAL A 384 -5.99 46.01 -7.91
N ARG A 385 -6.17 46.94 -8.85
CA ARG A 385 -7.14 48.02 -8.73
C ARG A 385 -8.58 47.48 -8.64
N ILE A 386 -8.95 46.53 -9.53
CA ILE A 386 -10.29 45.92 -9.48
C ILE A 386 -10.51 45.19 -8.14
N LEU A 387 -9.52 44.46 -7.63
CA LEU A 387 -9.58 43.79 -6.33
C LEU A 387 -9.87 44.78 -5.19
N ARG A 388 -9.27 45.98 -5.24
CA ARG A 388 -9.44 47.02 -4.22
C ARG A 388 -10.72 47.80 -4.38
N GLU A 389 -11.03 48.28 -5.61
CA GLU A 389 -12.09 49.26 -5.86
C GLU A 389 -13.45 48.56 -6.13
N ASP A 390 -13.48 47.52 -6.94
CA ASP A 390 -14.72 46.86 -7.36
C ASP A 390 -15.11 45.73 -6.41
N LEU A 391 -14.11 44.97 -5.92
CA LEU A 391 -14.32 43.88 -4.96
C LEU A 391 -14.08 44.29 -3.50
N HIS A 392 -13.78 45.55 -3.26
CA HIS A 392 -13.66 46.20 -1.94
C HIS A 392 -12.69 45.51 -0.96
N LEU A 393 -11.60 44.89 -1.46
CA LEU A 393 -10.65 44.23 -0.62
C LEU A 393 -9.63 45.20 -0.01
N ALA A 394 -9.56 45.22 1.33
CA ALA A 394 -8.57 46.05 2.05
C ALA A 394 -7.18 45.42 2.05
N LEU A 395 -6.54 45.30 0.87
CA LEU A 395 -5.28 44.57 0.69
C LEU A 395 -4.09 45.16 1.44
N ASP A 396 -4.21 46.38 1.97
CA ASP A 396 -3.17 47.04 2.77
C ASP A 396 -3.36 46.77 4.27
N ASP A 397 -4.52 46.22 4.67
CA ASP A 397 -4.78 45.82 6.05
C ASP A 397 -4.19 44.44 6.35
N PRO A 398 -3.32 44.29 7.38
CA PRO A 398 -2.71 43.03 7.74
C PRO A 398 -3.72 41.95 8.15
N SER A 399 -4.84 42.33 8.78
CA SER A 399 -5.88 41.38 9.22
C SER A 399 -6.59 40.76 8.01
N THR A 400 -7.01 41.61 7.06
CA THR A 400 -7.61 41.15 5.79
C THR A 400 -6.64 40.24 5.00
N ARG A 401 -5.36 40.59 4.92
CA ARG A 401 -4.36 39.74 4.24
C ARG A 401 -4.22 38.38 4.92
N PHE A 402 -4.25 38.33 6.24
CA PHE A 402 -4.19 37.08 7.00
C PHE A 402 -5.44 36.22 6.75
N GLU A 403 -6.64 36.82 6.78
CA GLU A 403 -7.90 36.13 6.49
C GLU A 403 -7.92 35.54 5.09
N LEU A 404 -7.55 36.33 4.09
CA LEU A 404 -7.46 35.90 2.70
C LEU A 404 -6.44 34.75 2.53
N MET A 405 -5.24 34.84 3.12
CA MET A 405 -4.25 33.78 3.06
C MET A 405 -4.77 32.51 3.74
N THR A 406 -5.43 32.63 4.87
CA THR A 406 -6.06 31.51 5.57
C THR A 406 -7.12 30.86 4.71
N ALA A 407 -7.98 31.65 4.04
CA ALA A 407 -9.00 31.12 3.14
C ALA A 407 -8.40 30.37 1.94
N PHE A 408 -7.30 30.82 1.37
CA PHE A 408 -6.57 30.08 0.35
C PHE A 408 -6.00 28.75 0.87
N GLN A 409 -5.49 28.73 2.11
CA GLN A 409 -5.00 27.47 2.71
C GLN A 409 -6.16 26.50 2.96
N VAL A 410 -7.31 26.99 3.43
CA VAL A 410 -8.52 26.17 3.63
C VAL A 410 -9.04 25.66 2.28
N HIS A 411 -9.12 26.51 1.26
CA HIS A 411 -9.53 26.11 -0.09
C HIS A 411 -8.63 25.00 -0.63
N SER A 412 -7.31 25.20 -0.54
CA SER A 412 -6.31 24.21 -0.96
C SER A 412 -6.38 22.89 -0.17
N TYR A 413 -6.81 22.94 1.09
CA TYR A 413 -7.08 21.75 1.90
C TYR A 413 -8.35 21.03 1.44
N LEU A 414 -9.44 21.73 1.17
CA LEU A 414 -10.67 21.15 0.64
C LEU A 414 -10.45 20.46 -0.71
N ASP A 415 -9.60 21.03 -1.57
CA ASP A 415 -9.22 20.46 -2.87
C ASP A 415 -8.49 19.11 -2.76
N LEU A 416 -7.88 18.79 -1.60
CA LEU A 416 -7.27 17.46 -1.40
C LEU A 416 -8.31 16.34 -1.37
N PHE A 417 -9.59 16.67 -1.08
CA PHE A 417 -10.68 15.71 -0.93
C PHE A 417 -11.73 15.80 -2.04
N SER A 418 -11.48 16.63 -3.07
CA SER A 418 -12.40 16.89 -4.20
C SER A 418 -12.31 15.87 -5.33
#